data_c9d4f65cb7324d4f0a6a8109c5e7d292
#
_entry.id   c9d4f65cb7324d4f0a6a8109c5e7d292
#
_cell.length_a   1.000
_cell.length_b   1.000
_cell.length_c   1.000
_cell.angle_alpha   90.00
_cell.angle_beta   90.00
_cell.angle_gamma   90.00
#
_symmetry.space_group_name_H-M   'P 1'
#
loop_
_entity.id
_entity.type
_entity.pdbx_description
1 polymer ?
#
loop_
_entity_poly.entity_id
_entity_poly.type
_entity_poly.pdbx_seq_one_letter_code
_entity_poly.pdbx_strand_id
1 'polypeptide(L)'
;LDGGDFSMGTLIQTVYETEAAELRMLGYLGCDVTTWGNHEFDYRSSGLANMLNTAKASGENVPSLVVCNVDWSAMEKAGLTEGQQQIKDAFENYGVKDYVVVQKGDVKIAVFGVFGKDSLDCAPTCELLFEDPIEASKKTVEEIKKNEDVDMIACVSHSGTVEDEDKSEDEILAKNVPDIDLIISGHTHTQLDE
;
A
#
# COMPACT_ATOMS: atom_id res chain seq x y z
N LEU A 1 -5.83 10.39 1.84
CA LEU A 1 -5.46 8.98 1.81
C LEU A 1 -5.91 8.37 0.49
N ASP A 2 -5.20 7.35 0.01
CA ASP A 2 -5.47 6.66 -1.24
C ASP A 2 -5.25 5.16 -1.06
N GLY A 3 -6.11 4.34 -1.69
CA GLY A 3 -6.16 2.89 -1.53
C GLY A 3 -5.41 2.09 -2.60
N GLY A 4 -4.50 2.69 -3.36
CA GLY A 4 -3.71 2.02 -4.39
C GLY A 4 -4.37 2.02 -5.78
N ASP A 5 -3.71 1.39 -6.76
CA ASP A 5 -4.08 1.41 -8.18
C ASP A 5 -4.10 2.83 -8.78
N PHE A 6 -3.12 3.64 -8.39
CA PHE A 6 -3.01 5.01 -8.90
C PHE A 6 -2.42 5.09 -10.31
N SER A 7 -1.84 4.01 -10.83
CA SER A 7 -1.04 4.01 -12.07
C SER A 7 -1.77 3.53 -13.32
N MET A 8 -3.06 3.18 -13.24
CA MET A 8 -3.81 2.55 -14.34
C MET A 8 -4.84 3.48 -14.99
N GLY A 9 -5.13 3.24 -16.26
CA GLY A 9 -6.34 3.72 -16.95
C GLY A 9 -6.17 4.99 -17.78
N THR A 10 -4.99 5.62 -17.84
CA THR A 10 -4.76 6.81 -18.65
C THR A 10 -3.46 6.74 -19.46
N LEU A 11 -3.29 7.65 -20.44
CA LEU A 11 -2.03 7.73 -21.20
C LEU A 11 -0.84 8.18 -20.35
N ILE A 12 -1.07 8.74 -19.17
CA ILE A 12 0.00 9.17 -18.27
C ILE A 12 0.84 7.98 -17.78
N GLN A 13 0.25 6.80 -17.71
CA GLN A 13 0.94 5.55 -17.37
C GLN A 13 2.12 5.24 -18.32
N THR A 14 2.16 5.78 -19.53
CA THR A 14 3.29 5.60 -20.46
C THR A 14 4.59 6.20 -19.94
N VAL A 15 4.55 7.09 -18.96
CA VAL A 15 5.71 7.71 -18.30
C VAL A 15 5.83 7.29 -16.82
N TYR A 16 5.18 6.17 -16.44
CA TYR A 16 5.19 5.61 -15.10
C TYR A 16 6.61 5.46 -14.54
N GLU A 17 7.46 4.76 -15.27
CA GLU A 17 8.83 4.48 -14.83
C GLU A 17 9.76 5.70 -14.87
N THR A 18 9.57 6.57 -15.87
CA THR A 18 10.52 7.66 -16.18
C THR A 18 10.21 8.96 -15.49
N GLU A 19 8.95 9.20 -15.16
CA GLU A 19 8.47 10.44 -14.56
C GLU A 19 7.74 10.23 -13.23
N ALA A 20 7.34 9.00 -12.90
CA ALA A 20 6.48 8.69 -11.74
C ALA A 20 5.27 9.65 -11.63
N ALA A 21 4.67 9.94 -12.79
CA ALA A 21 3.77 11.09 -12.95
C ALA A 21 2.54 10.98 -12.07
N GLU A 22 1.98 9.76 -11.93
CA GLU A 22 0.79 9.51 -11.11
C GLU A 22 1.08 9.72 -9.61
N LEU A 23 2.17 9.16 -9.11
CA LEU A 23 2.55 9.31 -7.70
C LEU A 23 2.89 10.76 -7.35
N ARG A 24 3.57 11.48 -8.25
CA ARG A 24 3.84 12.91 -8.11
C ARG A 24 2.55 13.73 -8.16
N MET A 25 1.59 13.35 -9.01
CA MET A 25 0.28 14.01 -9.08
C MET A 25 -0.51 13.83 -7.78
N LEU A 26 -0.50 12.64 -7.19
CA LEU A 26 -1.11 12.43 -5.86
C LEU A 26 -0.51 13.37 -4.81
N GLY A 27 0.82 13.50 -4.78
CA GLY A 27 1.49 14.44 -3.88
C GLY A 27 1.12 15.90 -4.15
N TYR A 28 1.02 16.30 -5.43
CA TYR A 28 0.58 17.64 -5.82
C TYR A 28 -0.87 17.92 -5.37
N LEU A 29 -1.75 16.93 -5.44
CA LEU A 29 -3.14 17.01 -4.98
C LEU A 29 -3.28 16.97 -3.45
N GLY A 30 -2.18 16.78 -2.71
CA GLY A 30 -2.18 16.78 -1.25
C GLY A 30 -2.53 15.43 -0.62
N CYS A 31 -2.36 14.32 -1.35
CA CYS A 31 -2.40 13.00 -0.75
C CYS A 31 -1.21 12.82 0.19
N ASP A 32 -1.47 12.45 1.44
CA ASP A 32 -0.42 12.25 2.44
C ASP A 32 0.12 10.83 2.45
N VAL A 33 -0.77 9.84 2.29
CA VAL A 33 -0.44 8.41 2.39
C VAL A 33 -1.19 7.62 1.33
N THR A 34 -0.47 6.73 0.65
CA THR A 34 -1.01 5.74 -0.29
C THR A 34 -0.46 4.36 0.03
N THR A 35 -1.08 3.35 -0.54
CA THR A 35 -0.53 2.00 -0.71
C THR A 35 -0.42 1.71 -2.19
N TRP A 36 0.00 0.51 -2.60
CA TRP A 36 -0.15 0.09 -3.98
C TRP A 36 -1.27 -0.93 -4.13
N GLY A 37 -1.73 -1.04 -5.37
CA GLY A 37 -2.61 -2.08 -5.80
C GLY A 37 -1.91 -3.03 -6.78
N ASN A 38 -2.70 -3.84 -7.47
CA ASN A 38 -2.18 -4.82 -8.43
C ASN A 38 -1.60 -4.15 -9.68
N HIS A 39 -2.09 -3.00 -10.09
CA HIS A 39 -1.63 -2.30 -11.30
C HIS A 39 -0.27 -1.62 -11.14
N GLU A 40 0.20 -1.35 -9.93
CA GLU A 40 1.57 -0.88 -9.71
C GLU A 40 2.60 -1.93 -10.13
N PHE A 41 2.20 -3.21 -10.27
CA PHE A 41 3.05 -4.30 -10.77
C PHE A 41 2.96 -4.55 -12.28
N ASP A 42 2.18 -3.80 -13.05
CA ASP A 42 2.00 -3.99 -14.51
C ASP A 42 3.33 -3.91 -15.27
N TYR A 43 4.24 -3.03 -14.82
CA TYR A 43 5.59 -2.89 -15.37
C TYR A 43 6.64 -3.75 -14.64
N ARG A 44 6.20 -4.78 -13.91
CA ARG A 44 7.04 -5.73 -13.16
C ARG A 44 7.86 -5.06 -12.04
N SER A 45 8.72 -5.85 -11.41
CA SER A 45 9.61 -5.41 -10.33
C SER A 45 10.49 -4.23 -10.73
N SER A 46 11.08 -4.28 -11.93
CA SER A 46 11.94 -3.20 -12.42
C SER A 46 11.18 -1.89 -12.63
N GLY A 47 9.96 -1.95 -13.19
CA GLY A 47 9.16 -0.76 -13.42
C GLY A 47 8.71 -0.09 -12.13
N LEU A 48 8.24 -0.88 -11.16
CA LEU A 48 7.90 -0.37 -9.83
C LEU A 48 9.11 0.27 -9.14
N ALA A 49 10.27 -0.39 -9.18
CA ALA A 49 11.51 0.14 -8.60
C ALA A 49 11.94 1.45 -9.28
N ASN A 50 11.88 1.52 -10.62
CA ASN A 50 12.19 2.73 -11.37
C ASN A 50 11.25 3.88 -11.01
N MET A 51 9.94 3.62 -10.93
CA MET A 51 8.94 4.62 -10.55
C MET A 51 9.21 5.19 -9.16
N LEU A 52 9.44 4.34 -8.15
CA LEU A 52 9.74 4.78 -6.79
C LEU A 52 11.02 5.62 -6.72
N ASN A 53 12.09 5.16 -7.39
CA ASN A 53 13.35 5.89 -7.44
C ASN A 53 13.21 7.23 -8.15
N THR A 54 12.43 7.29 -9.25
CA THR A 54 12.16 8.52 -9.99
C THR A 54 11.35 9.50 -9.13
N ALA A 55 10.30 9.01 -8.46
CA ALA A 55 9.51 9.84 -7.55
C ALA A 55 10.37 10.45 -6.45
N LYS A 56 11.24 9.65 -5.83
CA LYS A 56 12.17 10.11 -4.79
C LYS A 56 13.17 11.13 -5.32
N ALA A 57 13.73 10.88 -6.49
CA ALA A 57 14.72 11.76 -7.11
C ALA A 57 14.14 13.09 -7.59
N SER A 58 12.82 13.19 -7.80
CA SER A 58 12.15 14.44 -8.20
C SER A 58 12.32 15.56 -7.17
N GLY A 59 12.48 15.21 -5.90
CA GLY A 59 12.51 16.18 -4.79
C GLY A 59 11.18 16.87 -4.52
N GLU A 60 10.11 16.45 -5.20
CA GLU A 60 8.76 16.96 -4.99
C GLU A 60 8.11 16.32 -3.76
N ASN A 61 7.00 16.93 -3.31
CA ASN A 61 6.18 16.31 -2.27
C ASN A 61 5.44 15.11 -2.88
N VAL A 62 5.75 13.91 -2.41
CA VAL A 62 5.09 12.67 -2.81
C VAL A 62 4.49 12.00 -1.57
N PRO A 63 3.40 11.21 -1.70
CA PRO A 63 2.79 10.54 -0.56
C PRO A 63 3.76 9.61 0.16
N SER A 64 3.61 9.44 1.45
CA SER A 64 4.20 8.28 2.14
C SER A 64 3.56 7.01 1.62
N LEU A 65 4.35 5.99 1.32
CA LEU A 65 3.87 4.71 0.86
C LEU A 65 3.96 3.69 1.99
N VAL A 66 2.86 3.01 2.27
CA VAL A 66 2.76 2.05 3.37
C VAL A 66 2.22 0.70 2.89
N VAL A 67 2.83 -0.39 3.40
CA VAL A 67 2.35 -1.76 3.24
C VAL A 67 2.95 -2.62 4.35
N CYS A 68 2.13 -3.30 5.14
CA CYS A 68 2.60 -4.03 6.31
C CYS A 68 2.77 -5.54 6.10
N ASN A 69 2.29 -6.08 4.99
CA ASN A 69 2.23 -7.53 4.80
C ASN A 69 3.18 -8.09 3.75
N VAL A 70 4.25 -7.38 3.37
CA VAL A 70 5.30 -7.96 2.51
C VAL A 70 6.18 -8.90 3.33
N ASP A 71 6.29 -10.16 2.92
CA ASP A 71 7.11 -11.17 3.62
C ASP A 71 8.57 -11.16 3.16
N TRP A 72 9.28 -10.10 3.54
CA TRP A 72 10.71 -10.00 3.29
C TRP A 72 11.50 -11.15 3.91
N SER A 73 11.08 -11.62 5.09
CA SER A 73 11.76 -12.70 5.82
C SER A 73 11.77 -14.01 5.05
N ALA A 74 10.61 -14.41 4.47
CA ALA A 74 10.53 -15.61 3.65
C ALA A 74 11.37 -15.49 2.37
N MET A 75 11.30 -14.32 1.70
CA MET A 75 12.07 -14.09 0.47
C MET A 75 13.58 -14.09 0.72
N GLU A 76 14.05 -13.43 1.76
CA GLU A 76 15.48 -13.41 2.14
C GLU A 76 15.99 -14.80 2.51
N LYS A 77 15.20 -15.59 3.23
CA LYS A 77 15.56 -16.96 3.60
C LYS A 77 15.66 -17.88 2.38
N ALA A 78 14.84 -17.63 1.36
CA ALA A 78 14.87 -18.38 0.09
C ALA A 78 16.01 -17.90 -0.83
N GLY A 79 16.53 -16.72 -0.62
CA GLY A 79 17.47 -16.00 -1.49
C GLY A 79 16.69 -15.13 -2.48
N LEU A 80 16.83 -13.81 -2.36
CA LEU A 80 16.11 -12.85 -3.20
C LEU A 80 16.40 -13.05 -4.68
N THR A 81 15.38 -12.97 -5.52
CA THR A 81 15.54 -12.81 -6.97
C THR A 81 16.11 -11.41 -7.27
N GLU A 82 16.60 -11.20 -8.50
CA GLU A 82 17.04 -9.88 -8.93
C GLU A 82 15.92 -8.85 -8.84
N GLY A 83 14.70 -9.21 -9.25
CA GLY A 83 13.51 -8.34 -9.17
C GLY A 83 13.13 -8.01 -7.73
N GLN A 84 13.14 -8.99 -6.83
CA GLN A 84 12.88 -8.77 -5.41
C GLN A 84 13.93 -7.85 -4.77
N GLN A 85 15.22 -8.00 -5.12
CA GLN A 85 16.27 -7.12 -4.63
C GLN A 85 16.08 -5.68 -5.14
N GLN A 86 15.74 -5.51 -6.42
CA GLN A 86 15.47 -4.18 -6.99
C GLN A 86 14.33 -3.45 -6.26
N ILE A 87 13.22 -4.17 -5.99
CA ILE A 87 12.10 -3.59 -5.24
C ILE A 87 12.53 -3.25 -3.81
N LYS A 88 13.25 -4.15 -3.14
CA LYS A 88 13.71 -3.92 -1.78
C LYS A 88 14.57 -2.66 -1.67
N ASP A 89 15.56 -2.52 -2.56
CA ASP A 89 16.42 -1.35 -2.60
C ASP A 89 15.61 -0.06 -2.88
N ALA A 90 14.62 -0.14 -3.78
CA ALA A 90 13.74 0.99 -4.07
C ALA A 90 12.82 1.36 -2.90
N PHE A 91 12.32 0.36 -2.14
CA PHE A 91 11.53 0.60 -0.93
C PHE A 91 12.33 1.32 0.14
N GLU A 92 13.55 0.85 0.38
CA GLU A 92 14.47 1.48 1.33
C GLU A 92 14.80 2.93 0.90
N ASN A 93 15.09 3.15 -0.38
CA ASN A 93 15.39 4.48 -0.92
C ASN A 93 14.19 5.44 -0.85
N TYR A 94 12.99 4.98 -1.21
CA TYR A 94 11.76 5.78 -1.12
C TYR A 94 11.38 6.06 0.33
N GLY A 95 11.55 5.09 1.20
CA GLY A 95 11.18 5.10 2.61
C GLY A 95 9.81 4.47 2.84
N VAL A 96 9.50 3.36 2.13
CA VAL A 96 8.29 2.55 2.36
C VAL A 96 8.32 1.97 3.76
N LYS A 97 7.16 1.97 4.44
CA LYS A 97 7.02 1.51 5.84
C LYS A 97 5.76 0.67 6.00
N ASP A 98 5.70 -0.05 7.11
CA ASP A 98 4.48 -0.75 7.51
C ASP A 98 3.37 0.25 7.86
N TYR A 99 3.73 1.33 8.58
CA TYR A 99 2.83 2.44 8.91
C TYR A 99 3.58 3.78 9.01
N VAL A 100 2.82 4.88 8.97
CA VAL A 100 3.28 6.24 9.25
C VAL A 100 2.29 6.95 10.17
N VAL A 101 2.77 7.96 10.90
CA VAL A 101 1.89 8.85 11.67
C VAL A 101 1.77 10.18 10.94
N VAL A 102 0.54 10.57 10.64
CA VAL A 102 0.19 11.85 10.00
C VAL A 102 -0.51 12.73 11.03
N GLN A 103 -0.14 13.99 11.09
CA GLN A 103 -0.81 14.96 11.95
C GLN A 103 -1.62 15.96 11.11
N LYS A 104 -2.90 16.11 11.42
CA LYS A 104 -3.81 17.08 10.81
C LYS A 104 -4.45 17.94 11.91
N GLY A 105 -3.96 19.17 12.04
CA GLY A 105 -4.31 20.02 13.18
C GLY A 105 -3.86 19.40 14.49
N ASP A 106 -4.80 19.17 15.39
CA ASP A 106 -4.54 18.55 16.69
C ASP A 106 -4.73 17.02 16.69
N VAL A 107 -5.10 16.42 15.55
CA VAL A 107 -5.37 14.97 15.41
C VAL A 107 -4.15 14.25 14.84
N LYS A 108 -3.71 13.19 15.51
CA LYS A 108 -2.66 12.27 15.07
C LYS A 108 -3.30 10.97 14.58
N ILE A 109 -2.97 10.57 13.38
CA ILE A 109 -3.52 9.40 12.72
C ILE A 109 -2.37 8.47 12.34
N ALA A 110 -2.34 7.26 12.90
CA ALA A 110 -1.47 6.21 12.35
C ALA A 110 -2.15 5.60 11.12
N VAL A 111 -1.43 5.54 10.02
CA VAL A 111 -1.92 4.96 8.76
C VAL A 111 -1.02 3.82 8.36
N PHE A 112 -1.57 2.62 8.23
CA PHE A 112 -0.86 1.45 7.72
C PHE A 112 -1.49 0.97 6.41
N GLY A 113 -0.75 0.14 5.63
CA GLY A 113 -1.22 -0.34 4.34
C GLY A 113 -1.35 -1.85 4.30
N VAL A 114 -2.31 -2.35 3.51
CA VAL A 114 -2.54 -3.78 3.27
C VAL A 114 -2.73 -4.06 1.79
N PHE A 115 -2.08 -5.13 1.32
CA PHE A 115 -2.27 -5.69 -0.01
C PHE A 115 -3.05 -7.01 0.09
N GLY A 116 -4.22 -7.07 -0.58
CA GLY A 116 -5.15 -8.18 -0.49
C GLY A 116 -4.74 -9.43 -1.23
N LYS A 117 -5.40 -10.56 -0.93
CA LYS A 117 -5.15 -11.84 -1.61
C LYS A 117 -5.68 -11.82 -3.04
N ASP A 118 -6.91 -11.30 -3.24
CA ASP A 118 -7.49 -11.16 -4.57
C ASP A 118 -6.67 -10.19 -5.44
N SER A 119 -6.15 -9.12 -4.84
CA SER A 119 -5.23 -8.19 -5.52
C SER A 119 -3.94 -8.88 -5.97
N LEU A 120 -3.39 -9.79 -5.15
CA LEU A 120 -2.21 -10.57 -5.52
C LEU A 120 -2.52 -11.52 -6.69
N ASP A 121 -3.68 -12.15 -6.68
CA ASP A 121 -4.14 -13.02 -7.79
C ASP A 121 -4.32 -12.22 -9.09
N CYS A 122 -4.66 -10.93 -8.98
CA CYS A 122 -4.75 -9.99 -10.09
C CYS A 122 -3.40 -9.37 -10.51
N ALA A 123 -2.29 -9.67 -9.82
CA ALA A 123 -0.95 -9.17 -10.09
C ALA A 123 0.02 -10.28 -10.57
N PRO A 124 -0.19 -10.90 -11.75
CA PRO A 124 0.59 -12.07 -12.18
C PRO A 124 2.08 -11.79 -12.42
N THR A 125 2.48 -10.53 -12.47
CA THR A 125 3.87 -10.08 -12.63
C THR A 125 4.52 -9.69 -11.31
N CYS A 126 3.80 -9.76 -10.19
CA CYS A 126 4.32 -9.50 -8.86
C CYS A 126 5.25 -10.65 -8.43
N GLU A 127 6.47 -10.32 -8.03
CA GLU A 127 7.45 -11.29 -7.53
C GLU A 127 7.52 -11.32 -6.00
N LEU A 128 6.78 -10.44 -5.31
CA LEU A 128 6.80 -10.37 -3.85
C LEU A 128 5.95 -11.48 -3.23
N LEU A 129 6.35 -11.90 -2.05
CA LEU A 129 5.54 -12.75 -1.18
C LEU A 129 4.89 -11.89 -0.10
N PHE A 130 3.69 -12.28 0.31
CA PHE A 130 2.93 -11.55 1.32
C PHE A 130 2.53 -12.46 2.48
N GLU A 131 2.57 -11.90 3.69
CA GLU A 131 1.97 -12.50 4.88
C GLU A 131 0.44 -12.42 4.79
N ASP A 132 -0.25 -13.22 5.61
CA ASP A 132 -1.71 -13.11 5.73
C ASP A 132 -2.10 -11.68 6.14
N PRO A 133 -2.99 -11.00 5.39
CA PRO A 133 -3.33 -9.59 5.63
C PRO A 133 -3.86 -9.33 7.04
N ILE A 134 -4.63 -10.27 7.61
CA ILE A 134 -5.23 -10.12 8.94
C ILE A 134 -4.15 -10.22 10.02
N GLU A 135 -3.27 -11.22 9.93
CA GLU A 135 -2.22 -11.44 10.92
C GLU A 135 -1.17 -10.32 10.88
N ALA A 136 -0.80 -9.85 9.68
CA ALA A 136 0.09 -8.70 9.53
C ALA A 136 -0.54 -7.42 10.10
N SER A 137 -1.82 -7.19 9.82
CA SER A 137 -2.56 -6.03 10.37
C SER A 137 -2.64 -6.05 11.89
N LYS A 138 -2.95 -7.20 12.51
CA LYS A 138 -2.96 -7.35 13.98
C LYS A 138 -1.61 -6.95 14.57
N LYS A 139 -0.54 -7.50 14.03
CA LYS A 139 0.84 -7.23 14.46
C LYS A 139 1.18 -5.73 14.34
N THR A 140 0.83 -5.11 13.21
CA THR A 140 1.08 -3.68 12.97
C THR A 140 0.27 -2.80 13.92
N VAL A 141 -1.02 -3.10 14.13
CA VAL A 141 -1.88 -2.37 15.07
C VAL A 141 -1.36 -2.49 16.52
N GLU A 142 -0.91 -3.68 16.94
CA GLU A 142 -0.29 -3.86 18.25
C GLU A 142 1.00 -3.02 18.39
N GLU A 143 1.81 -2.96 17.32
CA GLU A 143 3.02 -2.14 17.30
C GLU A 143 2.70 -0.64 17.38
N ILE A 144 1.73 -0.15 16.62
CA ILE A 144 1.24 1.23 16.69
C ILE A 144 0.79 1.56 18.11
N LYS A 145 -0.10 0.76 18.69
CA LYS A 145 -0.63 0.99 20.07
C LYS A 145 0.45 0.98 21.15
N LYS A 146 1.54 0.27 20.92
CA LYS A 146 2.68 0.20 21.85
C LYS A 146 3.62 1.40 21.74
N ASN A 147 3.86 1.89 20.52
CA ASN A 147 4.93 2.82 20.23
C ASN A 147 4.45 4.26 20.03
N GLU A 148 3.17 4.44 19.66
CA GLU A 148 2.62 5.72 19.23
C GLU A 148 1.48 6.17 20.14
N ASP A 149 1.40 7.49 20.36
CA ASP A 149 0.26 8.14 21.01
C ASP A 149 -0.56 8.83 19.91
N VAL A 150 -1.57 8.11 19.40
CA VAL A 150 -2.40 8.52 18.27
C VAL A 150 -3.89 8.51 18.62
N ASP A 151 -4.66 9.38 17.97
CA ASP A 151 -6.10 9.53 18.17
C ASP A 151 -6.91 8.54 17.31
N MET A 152 -6.31 8.06 16.20
CA MET A 152 -6.97 7.20 15.23
C MET A 152 -5.98 6.25 14.57
N ILE A 153 -6.44 5.05 14.24
CA ILE A 153 -5.72 4.08 13.40
C ILE A 153 -6.52 3.89 12.11
N ALA A 154 -5.92 4.25 10.98
CA ALA A 154 -6.52 4.07 9.66
C ALA A 154 -5.74 3.04 8.84
N CYS A 155 -6.45 2.29 8.01
CA CYS A 155 -5.90 1.38 7.03
C CYS A 155 -6.16 1.91 5.62
N VAL A 156 -5.13 1.99 4.78
CA VAL A 156 -5.29 2.09 3.33
C VAL A 156 -5.14 0.69 2.75
N SER A 157 -6.21 0.16 2.19
CA SER A 157 -6.30 -1.24 1.79
C SER A 157 -6.55 -1.39 0.30
N HIS A 158 -5.79 -2.28 -0.33
CA HIS A 158 -6.07 -2.75 -1.68
C HIS A 158 -6.49 -4.22 -1.64
N SER A 159 -7.61 -4.48 -0.93
CA SER A 159 -8.18 -5.82 -0.76
C SER A 159 -9.62 -5.88 -1.27
N GLY A 160 -10.38 -4.82 -1.01
CA GLY A 160 -11.70 -4.61 -1.56
C GLY A 160 -12.86 -5.16 -0.74
N THR A 161 -14.06 -4.70 -1.13
CA THR A 161 -15.34 -5.13 -0.58
C THR A 161 -16.22 -5.71 -1.70
N VAL A 162 -16.97 -6.77 -1.41
CA VAL A 162 -17.92 -7.40 -2.33
C VAL A 162 -19.21 -7.77 -1.60
N GLU A 163 -20.32 -8.04 -2.35
CA GLU A 163 -21.61 -8.40 -1.75
C GLU A 163 -21.57 -9.68 -0.89
N ASP A 164 -20.70 -10.62 -1.22
CA ASP A 164 -20.49 -11.86 -0.46
C ASP A 164 -19.56 -11.56 0.72
N GLU A 165 -20.12 -11.39 1.92
CA GLU A 165 -19.39 -11.05 3.15
C GLU A 165 -18.26 -12.05 3.48
N ASP A 166 -18.38 -13.31 3.07
CA ASP A 166 -17.35 -14.33 3.30
C ASP A 166 -16.15 -14.17 2.36
N LYS A 167 -16.26 -13.30 1.35
CA LYS A 167 -15.20 -12.95 0.38
C LYS A 167 -14.80 -11.49 0.41
N SER A 168 -15.52 -10.66 1.14
CA SER A 168 -15.25 -9.23 1.29
C SER A 168 -14.05 -9.02 2.22
N GLU A 169 -12.84 -8.96 1.64
CA GLU A 169 -11.59 -8.98 2.41
C GLU A 169 -11.50 -7.83 3.40
N ASP A 170 -11.94 -6.62 3.04
CA ASP A 170 -11.89 -5.47 3.96
C ASP A 170 -12.93 -5.56 5.09
N GLU A 171 -14.09 -6.17 4.84
CA GLU A 171 -15.05 -6.44 5.92
C GLU A 171 -14.55 -7.53 6.87
N ILE A 172 -13.89 -8.56 6.31
CA ILE A 172 -13.24 -9.59 7.11
C ILE A 172 -12.11 -8.99 7.94
N LEU A 173 -11.32 -8.08 7.37
CA LEU A 173 -10.29 -7.34 8.08
C LEU A 173 -10.87 -6.53 9.24
N ALA A 174 -11.91 -5.73 8.98
CA ALA A 174 -12.59 -4.92 10.01
C ALA A 174 -13.15 -5.78 11.16
N LYS A 175 -13.74 -6.94 10.84
CA LYS A 175 -14.28 -7.89 11.84
C LYS A 175 -13.16 -8.51 12.71
N ASN A 176 -11.97 -8.76 12.14
CA ASN A 176 -10.87 -9.45 12.82
C ASN A 176 -9.86 -8.51 13.51
N VAL A 177 -9.86 -7.22 13.16
CA VAL A 177 -8.96 -6.20 13.71
C VAL A 177 -9.77 -4.97 14.14
N PRO A 178 -10.57 -5.10 15.23
CA PRO A 178 -11.55 -4.08 15.64
C PRO A 178 -10.93 -2.77 16.16
N ASP A 179 -9.62 -2.71 16.32
CA ASP A 179 -8.89 -1.49 16.67
C ASP A 179 -8.60 -0.57 15.47
N ILE A 180 -9.02 -0.95 14.26
CA ILE A 180 -8.99 -0.08 13.08
C ILE A 180 -10.23 0.81 13.10
N ASP A 181 -10.03 2.12 13.12
CA ASP A 181 -11.12 3.11 13.14
C ASP A 181 -11.68 3.41 11.73
N LEU A 182 -10.82 3.29 10.70
CA LEU A 182 -11.17 3.63 9.31
C LEU A 182 -10.41 2.74 8.33
N ILE A 183 -11.11 2.21 7.33
CA ILE A 183 -10.52 1.54 6.17
C ILE A 183 -10.85 2.34 4.91
N ILE A 184 -9.83 2.73 4.15
CA ILE A 184 -9.96 3.26 2.80
C ILE A 184 -9.77 2.07 1.85
N SER A 185 -10.88 1.55 1.33
CA SER A 185 -10.94 0.34 0.50
C SER A 185 -10.75 0.67 -0.98
N GLY A 186 -9.85 -0.05 -1.64
CA GLY A 186 -9.62 -0.01 -3.09
C GLY A 186 -9.95 -1.35 -3.75
N HIS A 187 -9.48 -1.58 -4.99
CA HIS A 187 -9.47 -2.81 -5.77
C HIS A 187 -10.80 -3.16 -6.46
N THR A 188 -11.85 -3.50 -5.74
CA THR A 188 -13.07 -4.09 -6.30
C THR A 188 -13.99 -3.11 -7.02
N HIS A 189 -13.69 -1.80 -6.97
CA HIS A 189 -14.53 -0.74 -7.55
C HIS A 189 -16.00 -0.79 -7.07
N THR A 190 -16.25 -1.35 -5.89
CA THR A 190 -17.58 -1.49 -5.34
C THR A 190 -18.09 -0.12 -4.88
N GLN A 191 -19.26 0.25 -5.37
CA GLN A 191 -19.99 1.41 -4.86
C GLN A 191 -20.84 0.95 -3.67
N LEU A 192 -20.56 1.51 -2.49
CA LEU A 192 -21.38 1.30 -1.31
C LEU A 192 -22.45 2.38 -1.27
N ASP A 193 -23.73 1.97 -1.28
CA ASP A 193 -24.85 2.86 -1.02
C ASP A 193 -25.08 2.94 0.52
N GLU A 194 -25.38 4.15 1.04
CA GLU A 194 -25.68 4.38 2.46
C GLU A 194 -26.94 3.66 2.92
#